data_44542605ffa2722bef870ec62980dfe2
#
_entry.id   44542605ffa2722bef870ec62980dfe2
#
_cell.length_a   1.000
_cell.length_b   1.000
_cell.length_c   1.000
_cell.angle_alpha   90.00
_cell.angle_beta   90.00
_cell.angle_gamma   90.00
#
_symmetry.space_group_name_H-M   'P 1'
#
loop_
_entity.id
_entity.type
_entity.pdbx_description
1 polymer ?
#
loop_
_entity_poly.entity_id
_entity_poly.type
_entity_poly.pdbx_seq_one_letter_code
_entity_poly.pdbx_strand_id
1 'polypeptide(L)'
;MKFTGTKNYVSTEDLSMAVNATIALERPLIIKGEPGTGKTLLAIEVAQSLDMELIEWHVKSTTKASQGLYEYDAVTRLRDSQLGDERVKDIKNYIKKGKLWEAFDSEKQVVLLIDEIDKADIEFPNDLLQELDRMEFYCYETGETIKAKKRPLIIITSNNEKELPDAFLRRCFFHYIQFPDRGTMEGIVKVHYPKIKKNLVKDALDLFFDIRKIPGMKKKPCLLYTSDAADDLLC
;
A
#
# COMPACT_ATOMS: atom_id res chain seq x y z
N MET A 1 -2.39 -5.30 -20.67
CA MET A 1 -2.08 -6.58 -19.98
C MET A 1 -3.17 -6.88 -18.98
N LYS A 2 -3.41 -8.15 -18.63
CA LYS A 2 -4.40 -8.52 -17.59
C LYS A 2 -3.69 -9.20 -16.46
N PHE A 3 -3.97 -8.80 -15.22
CA PHE A 3 -3.52 -9.49 -14.01
C PHE A 3 -4.40 -10.72 -13.77
N THR A 4 -3.79 -11.88 -13.55
CA THR A 4 -4.47 -13.15 -13.25
C THR A 4 -3.82 -13.88 -12.06
N GLY A 5 -3.07 -13.15 -11.25
CA GLY A 5 -2.17 -13.70 -10.25
C GLY A 5 -0.76 -13.94 -10.80
N THR A 6 0.13 -14.39 -9.95
CA THR A 6 1.53 -14.67 -10.29
C THR A 6 1.96 -16.04 -9.73
N LYS A 7 3.20 -16.43 -9.97
CA LYS A 7 3.76 -17.65 -9.37
C LYS A 7 3.86 -17.57 -7.84
N ASN A 8 3.91 -16.34 -7.29
CA ASN A 8 4.10 -16.09 -5.87
C ASN A 8 2.81 -15.65 -5.17
N TYR A 9 1.76 -15.33 -5.95
CA TYR A 9 0.51 -14.79 -5.41
C TYR A 9 -0.72 -15.50 -5.99
N VAL A 10 -1.44 -16.19 -5.11
CA VAL A 10 -2.70 -16.86 -5.46
C VAL A 10 -3.83 -15.83 -5.44
N SER A 11 -4.30 -15.42 -6.62
CA SER A 11 -5.39 -14.46 -6.76
C SER A 11 -6.72 -15.18 -7.01
N THR A 12 -7.78 -14.70 -6.36
CA THR A 12 -9.15 -15.11 -6.71
C THR A 12 -9.61 -14.41 -8.00
N GLU A 13 -10.64 -14.95 -8.65
CA GLU A 13 -11.23 -14.33 -9.84
C GLU A 13 -11.72 -12.90 -9.57
N ASP A 14 -12.43 -12.70 -8.44
CA ASP A 14 -12.97 -11.41 -8.04
C ASP A 14 -11.86 -10.38 -7.79
N LEU A 15 -10.77 -10.79 -7.13
CA LEU A 15 -9.61 -9.93 -6.89
C LEU A 15 -8.93 -9.56 -8.22
N SER A 16 -8.73 -10.54 -9.09
CA SER A 16 -8.17 -10.31 -10.43
C SER A 16 -9.04 -9.36 -11.25
N MET A 17 -10.37 -9.49 -11.15
CA MET A 17 -11.32 -8.59 -11.80
C MET A 17 -11.21 -7.17 -11.26
N ALA A 18 -11.13 -6.99 -9.94
CA ALA A 18 -10.99 -5.67 -9.29
C ALA A 18 -9.68 -4.98 -9.73
N VAL A 19 -8.57 -5.70 -9.75
CA VAL A 19 -7.28 -5.19 -10.23
C VAL A 19 -7.37 -4.79 -11.71
N ASN A 20 -7.95 -5.62 -12.56
CA ASN A 20 -8.08 -5.34 -13.98
C ASN A 20 -9.04 -4.17 -14.26
N ALA A 21 -10.09 -4.00 -13.46
CA ALA A 21 -10.97 -2.84 -13.54
C ALA A 21 -10.23 -1.54 -13.19
N THR A 22 -9.39 -1.58 -12.15
CA THR A 22 -8.52 -0.47 -11.75
C THR A 22 -7.57 -0.07 -12.88
N ILE A 23 -6.93 -1.04 -13.53
CA ILE A 23 -6.03 -0.80 -14.68
C ILE A 23 -6.81 -0.16 -15.84
N ALA A 24 -7.99 -0.68 -16.17
CA ALA A 24 -8.76 -0.25 -17.33
C ALA A 24 -9.43 1.11 -17.14
N LEU A 25 -9.86 1.43 -15.93
CA LEU A 25 -10.63 2.64 -15.62
C LEU A 25 -9.82 3.70 -14.86
N GLU A 26 -8.55 3.42 -14.61
CA GLU A 26 -7.60 4.34 -13.99
C GLU A 26 -8.11 4.96 -12.66
N ARG A 27 -8.84 4.16 -11.87
CA ARG A 27 -9.33 4.55 -10.55
C ARG A 27 -8.53 3.86 -9.45
N PRO A 28 -8.32 4.49 -8.28
CA PRO A 28 -7.68 3.84 -7.15
C PRO A 28 -8.42 2.57 -6.71
N LEU A 29 -7.68 1.56 -6.25
CA LEU A 29 -8.19 0.33 -5.70
C LEU A 29 -7.95 0.29 -4.19
N ILE A 30 -9.00 0.20 -3.41
CA ILE A 30 -8.92 -0.05 -1.97
C ILE A 30 -9.04 -1.55 -1.72
N ILE A 31 -8.02 -2.09 -1.08
CA ILE A 31 -8.00 -3.49 -0.63
C ILE A 31 -8.15 -3.50 0.89
N LYS A 32 -9.28 -3.97 1.37
CA LYS A 32 -9.50 -4.24 2.79
C LYS A 32 -9.35 -5.72 3.10
N GLY A 33 -9.01 -6.06 4.33
CA GLY A 33 -8.94 -7.44 4.82
C GLY A 33 -8.21 -7.54 6.15
N GLU A 34 -8.31 -8.69 6.79
CA GLU A 34 -7.57 -8.97 8.03
C GLU A 34 -6.06 -8.79 7.82
N PRO A 35 -5.29 -8.47 8.89
CA PRO A 35 -3.84 -8.46 8.83
C PRO A 35 -3.29 -9.81 8.32
N GLY A 36 -2.23 -9.76 7.51
CA GLY A 36 -1.59 -10.96 6.97
C GLY A 36 -2.33 -11.67 5.84
N THR A 37 -3.31 -11.04 5.18
CA THR A 37 -4.03 -11.60 4.01
C THR A 37 -3.33 -11.31 2.67
N GLY A 38 -2.11 -10.76 2.68
CA GLY A 38 -1.33 -10.52 1.45
C GLY A 38 -1.69 -9.24 0.71
N LYS A 39 -2.28 -8.23 1.36
CA LYS A 39 -2.66 -6.95 0.73
C LYS A 39 -1.47 -6.19 0.15
N THR A 40 -0.42 -6.01 0.93
CA THR A 40 0.82 -5.34 0.49
C THR A 40 1.52 -6.14 -0.61
N LEU A 41 1.58 -7.49 -0.45
CA LEU A 41 2.15 -8.38 -1.46
C LEU A 41 1.41 -8.28 -2.80
N LEU A 42 0.09 -8.08 -2.79
CA LEU A 42 -0.67 -7.88 -4.03
C LEU A 42 -0.12 -6.71 -4.86
N ALA A 43 0.18 -5.56 -4.23
CA ALA A 43 0.70 -4.40 -4.95
C ALA A 43 2.07 -4.69 -5.58
N ILE A 44 2.94 -5.40 -4.87
CA ILE A 44 4.25 -5.84 -5.35
C ILE A 44 4.09 -6.74 -6.57
N GLU A 45 3.22 -7.75 -6.47
CA GLU A 45 3.01 -8.73 -7.55
C GLU A 45 2.29 -8.13 -8.77
N VAL A 46 1.40 -7.15 -8.56
CA VAL A 46 0.79 -6.36 -9.64
C VAL A 46 1.86 -5.56 -10.37
N ALA A 47 2.72 -4.84 -9.64
CA ALA A 47 3.80 -4.06 -10.24
C ALA A 47 4.74 -4.94 -11.06
N GLN A 48 5.17 -6.08 -10.50
CA GLN A 48 6.02 -7.03 -11.20
C GLN A 48 5.35 -7.62 -12.46
N SER A 49 4.06 -8.00 -12.36
CA SER A 49 3.34 -8.62 -13.48
C SER A 49 3.11 -7.66 -14.65
N LEU A 50 3.08 -6.36 -14.37
CA LEU A 50 2.88 -5.30 -15.36
C LEU A 50 4.20 -4.66 -15.80
N ASP A 51 5.34 -5.10 -15.27
CA ASP A 51 6.68 -4.51 -15.50
C ASP A 51 6.70 -3.00 -15.18
N MET A 52 6.07 -2.64 -14.04
CA MET A 52 5.99 -1.28 -13.52
C MET A 52 6.84 -1.12 -12.27
N GLU A 53 7.42 0.05 -12.09
CA GLU A 53 8.06 0.44 -10.83
C GLU A 53 7.02 0.56 -9.72
N LEU A 54 7.36 0.07 -8.50
CA LEU A 54 6.55 0.20 -7.31
C LEU A 54 7.08 1.35 -6.45
N ILE A 55 6.23 2.32 -6.17
CA ILE A 55 6.48 3.39 -5.19
C ILE A 55 5.64 3.09 -3.96
N GLU A 56 6.30 2.90 -2.81
CA GLU A 56 5.62 2.55 -1.56
C GLU A 56 5.55 3.74 -0.61
N TRP A 57 4.34 3.99 -0.11
CA TRP A 57 4.08 4.97 0.93
C TRP A 57 3.41 4.30 2.12
N HIS A 58 4.21 3.98 3.14
CA HIS A 58 3.72 3.39 4.39
C HIS A 58 3.17 4.49 5.30
N VAL A 59 1.88 4.42 5.57
CA VAL A 59 1.16 5.39 6.41
C VAL A 59 1.32 5.01 7.88
N LYS A 60 1.66 6.01 8.71
CA LYS A 60 1.77 5.90 10.18
C LYS A 60 0.72 6.78 10.83
N SER A 61 0.48 6.58 12.12
CA SER A 61 -0.44 7.43 12.90
C SER A 61 -0.09 8.92 12.91
N THR A 62 1.16 9.25 12.66
CA THR A 62 1.66 10.64 12.59
C THR A 62 1.76 11.18 11.16
N THR A 63 1.45 10.36 10.14
CA THR A 63 1.57 10.75 8.73
C THR A 63 0.48 11.74 8.37
N LYS A 64 0.88 12.85 7.75
CA LYS A 64 -0.03 13.85 7.18
C LYS A 64 -0.09 13.69 5.67
N ALA A 65 -1.23 14.01 5.07
CA ALA A 65 -1.44 13.96 3.62
C ALA A 65 -0.42 14.82 2.85
N SER A 66 -0.09 16.01 3.38
CA SER A 66 0.93 16.91 2.80
C SER A 66 2.30 16.28 2.65
N GLN A 67 2.69 15.33 3.52
CA GLN A 67 3.97 14.63 3.42
C GLN A 67 4.06 13.70 2.20
N GLY A 68 2.93 13.23 1.69
CA GLY A 68 2.86 12.52 0.43
C GLY A 68 3.12 13.41 -0.77
N LEU A 69 2.83 14.70 -0.65
CA LEU A 69 3.08 15.70 -1.66
C LEU A 69 4.54 16.17 -1.58
N TYR A 70 4.88 16.93 -0.56
CA TYR A 70 6.24 17.40 -0.29
C TYR A 70 6.40 17.92 1.13
N GLU A 71 7.64 18.06 1.54
CA GLU A 71 8.02 18.76 2.79
C GLU A 71 8.97 19.90 2.45
N TYR A 72 8.70 21.09 3.00
CA TYR A 72 9.57 22.25 2.88
C TYR A 72 10.44 22.42 4.12
N ASP A 73 11.76 22.36 3.95
CA ASP A 73 12.75 22.54 5.03
C ASP A 73 13.11 24.02 5.24
N ALA A 74 12.17 24.76 5.83
CA ALA A 74 12.34 26.17 6.16
C ALA A 74 13.50 26.42 7.15
N VAL A 75 13.73 25.46 8.06
CA VAL A 75 14.76 25.60 9.11
C VAL A 75 16.15 25.51 8.49
N THR A 76 16.40 24.53 7.64
CA THR A 76 17.68 24.43 6.94
C THR A 76 17.91 25.64 6.04
N ARG A 77 16.87 26.10 5.33
CA ARG A 77 16.99 27.29 4.48
C ARG A 77 17.34 28.55 5.29
N LEU A 78 16.72 28.75 6.44
CA LEU A 78 17.02 29.89 7.31
C LEU A 78 18.48 29.83 7.80
N ARG A 79 18.93 28.66 8.26
CA ARG A 79 20.32 28.44 8.69
C ARG A 79 21.30 28.73 7.57
N ASP A 80 21.06 28.19 6.39
CA ASP A 80 21.96 28.36 5.22
C ASP A 80 21.99 29.84 4.77
N SER A 81 20.87 30.56 4.89
CA SER A 81 20.79 31.99 4.64
C SER A 81 21.69 32.78 5.59
N GLN A 82 21.72 32.43 6.87
CA GLN A 82 22.58 33.09 7.87
C GLN A 82 24.07 32.80 7.63
N LEU A 83 24.38 31.62 7.04
CA LEU A 83 25.75 31.24 6.69
C LEU A 83 26.20 31.75 5.32
N GLY A 84 25.32 32.40 4.56
CA GLY A 84 25.63 32.89 3.23
C GLY A 84 25.79 31.81 2.15
N ASP A 85 25.13 30.65 2.36
CA ASP A 85 25.18 29.52 1.41
C ASP A 85 24.41 29.86 0.11
N GLU A 86 25.06 29.67 -1.02
CA GLU A 86 24.51 29.95 -2.36
C GLU A 86 23.24 29.14 -2.68
N ARG A 87 23.04 27.96 -2.05
CA ARG A 87 21.84 27.11 -2.25
C ARG A 87 20.53 27.82 -1.91
N VAL A 88 20.59 28.85 -1.07
CA VAL A 88 19.40 29.65 -0.65
C VAL A 88 18.72 30.35 -1.83
N LYS A 89 19.47 30.61 -2.92
CA LYS A 89 18.96 31.29 -4.12
C LYS A 89 17.87 30.47 -4.84
N ASP A 90 17.92 29.14 -4.74
CA ASP A 90 16.91 28.27 -5.32
C ASP A 90 16.14 27.53 -4.21
N ILE A 91 14.86 27.90 -4.05
CA ILE A 91 13.96 27.32 -3.07
C ILE A 91 13.77 25.80 -3.24
N LYS A 92 13.94 25.29 -4.48
CA LYS A 92 13.80 23.87 -4.81
C LYS A 92 14.81 22.99 -4.05
N ASN A 93 15.95 23.54 -3.63
CA ASN A 93 16.95 22.82 -2.83
C ASN A 93 16.45 22.45 -1.42
N TYR A 94 15.35 23.06 -0.97
CA TYR A 94 14.77 22.85 0.35
C TYR A 94 13.40 22.17 0.30
N ILE A 95 13.00 21.68 -0.88
CA ILE A 95 11.78 20.90 -1.10
C ILE A 95 12.14 19.44 -1.22
N LYS A 96 11.64 18.65 -0.26
CA LYS A 96 11.76 17.19 -0.30
C LYS A 96 10.47 16.61 -0.88
N LYS A 97 10.58 15.96 -2.04
CA LYS A 97 9.43 15.33 -2.69
C LYS A 97 8.88 14.19 -1.85
N GLY A 98 7.55 14.14 -1.71
CA GLY A 98 6.82 13.02 -1.14
C GLY A 98 6.53 11.94 -2.19
N LYS A 99 5.97 10.81 -1.73
CA LYS A 99 5.75 9.63 -2.58
C LYS A 99 4.72 9.86 -3.70
N LEU A 100 3.73 10.72 -3.46
CA LEU A 100 2.76 11.09 -4.47
C LEU A 100 3.40 11.97 -5.56
N TRP A 101 4.27 12.92 -5.17
CA TRP A 101 5.06 13.69 -6.14
C TRP A 101 5.98 12.80 -6.96
N GLU A 102 6.71 11.87 -6.31
CA GLU A 102 7.57 10.91 -7.02
C GLU A 102 6.77 10.15 -8.10
N ALA A 103 5.56 9.67 -7.74
CA ALA A 103 4.68 8.97 -8.67
C ALA A 103 4.18 9.86 -9.81
N PHE A 104 3.88 11.14 -9.54
CA PHE A 104 3.43 12.09 -10.57
C PHE A 104 4.55 12.53 -11.51
N ASP A 105 5.78 12.62 -10.99
CA ASP A 105 6.95 13.04 -11.78
C ASP A 105 7.55 11.92 -12.65
N SER A 106 7.09 10.68 -12.45
CA SER A 106 7.58 9.54 -13.23
C SER A 106 7.25 9.64 -14.71
N GLU A 107 8.23 9.38 -15.57
CA GLU A 107 8.08 9.37 -17.04
C GLU A 107 7.31 8.13 -17.53
N LYS A 108 7.32 7.06 -16.74
CA LYS A 108 6.58 5.83 -17.00
C LYS A 108 5.42 5.70 -16.02
N GLN A 109 4.42 4.92 -16.40
CA GLN A 109 3.36 4.55 -15.46
C GLN A 109 3.95 3.69 -14.35
N VAL A 110 3.64 4.03 -13.10
CA VAL A 110 4.10 3.34 -11.89
C VAL A 110 2.93 2.82 -11.08
N VAL A 111 3.18 1.86 -10.21
CA VAL A 111 2.24 1.47 -9.16
C VAL A 111 2.58 2.28 -7.91
N LEU A 112 1.62 3.03 -7.38
CA LEU A 112 1.71 3.71 -6.09
C LEU A 112 0.93 2.90 -5.06
N LEU A 113 1.63 2.35 -4.08
CA LEU A 113 1.04 1.71 -2.92
C LEU A 113 0.92 2.71 -1.77
N ILE A 114 -0.30 2.97 -1.31
CA ILE A 114 -0.58 3.66 -0.05
C ILE A 114 -0.96 2.60 0.98
N ASP A 115 0.01 2.22 1.80
CA ASP A 115 -0.12 1.07 2.70
C ASP A 115 -0.65 1.48 4.07
N GLU A 116 -1.67 0.75 4.56
CA GLU A 116 -2.29 0.93 5.87
C GLU A 116 -2.88 2.34 6.10
N ILE A 117 -3.68 2.81 5.13
CA ILE A 117 -4.28 4.16 5.15
C ILE A 117 -5.08 4.46 6.41
N ASP A 118 -5.67 3.44 7.03
CA ASP A 118 -6.46 3.52 8.25
C ASP A 118 -5.65 3.72 9.54
N LYS A 119 -4.32 3.70 9.47
CA LYS A 119 -3.45 4.09 10.61
C LYS A 119 -3.44 5.59 10.84
N ALA A 120 -3.55 6.41 9.80
CA ALA A 120 -3.59 7.86 9.91
C ALA A 120 -4.88 8.37 10.56
N ASP A 121 -4.96 9.67 10.72
CA ASP A 121 -6.17 10.32 11.18
C ASP A 121 -7.32 10.17 10.16
N ILE A 122 -8.56 10.29 10.64
CA ILE A 122 -9.76 10.06 9.83
C ILE A 122 -9.88 11.04 8.65
N GLU A 123 -9.29 12.22 8.77
CA GLU A 123 -9.29 13.24 7.70
C GLU A 123 -8.25 12.97 6.62
N PHE A 124 -7.22 12.18 6.90
CA PHE A 124 -6.13 11.91 5.97
C PHE A 124 -6.60 11.45 4.57
N PRO A 125 -7.54 10.50 4.42
CA PRO A 125 -8.05 10.11 3.10
C PRO A 125 -8.76 11.26 2.39
N ASN A 126 -9.52 12.11 3.14
CA ASN A 126 -10.21 13.26 2.58
C ASN A 126 -9.24 14.32 2.06
N ASP A 127 -8.14 14.54 2.77
CA ASP A 127 -7.10 15.50 2.39
C ASP A 127 -6.36 15.12 1.10
N LEU A 128 -6.44 13.84 0.69
CA LEU A 128 -5.86 13.35 -0.57
C LEU A 128 -6.85 13.29 -1.73
N LEU A 129 -8.14 13.55 -1.47
CA LEU A 129 -9.18 13.34 -2.48
C LEU A 129 -8.95 14.11 -3.77
N GLN A 130 -8.60 15.39 -3.63
CA GLN A 130 -8.44 16.28 -4.78
C GLN A 130 -7.24 15.85 -5.64
N GLU A 131 -6.13 15.53 -4.99
CA GLU A 131 -4.89 15.13 -5.63
C GLU A 131 -5.04 13.81 -6.37
N LEU A 132 -5.76 12.85 -5.76
CA LEU A 132 -6.01 11.54 -6.37
C LEU A 132 -7.05 11.60 -7.49
N ASP A 133 -8.00 12.54 -7.45
CA ASP A 133 -8.98 12.73 -8.51
C ASP A 133 -8.36 13.44 -9.72
N ARG A 134 -7.71 14.58 -9.47
CA ARG A 134 -7.17 15.46 -10.50
C ARG A 134 -5.81 15.06 -11.00
N MET A 135 -5.08 14.24 -10.22
CA MET A 135 -3.68 13.89 -10.46
C MET A 135 -2.80 15.13 -10.58
N GLU A 136 -3.06 16.12 -9.74
CA GLU A 136 -2.30 17.35 -9.65
C GLU A 136 -2.39 17.94 -8.24
N PHE A 137 -1.37 18.68 -7.84
CA PHE A 137 -1.37 19.50 -6.63
C PHE A 137 -0.55 20.78 -6.82
N TYR A 138 -0.77 21.74 -5.97
CA TYR A 138 -0.07 23.03 -6.00
C TYR A 138 1.06 23.06 -4.96
N CYS A 139 2.28 23.40 -5.41
CA CYS A 139 3.42 23.62 -4.55
C CYS A 139 3.53 25.11 -4.23
N TYR A 140 3.21 25.50 -2.99
CA TYR A 140 3.10 26.89 -2.56
C TYR A 140 4.44 27.62 -2.64
N GLU A 141 5.53 26.96 -2.30
CA GLU A 141 6.88 27.55 -2.23
C GLU A 141 7.44 27.87 -3.61
N THR A 142 7.13 27.06 -4.62
CA THR A 142 7.58 27.30 -6.00
C THR A 142 6.55 28.05 -6.84
N GLY A 143 5.27 28.08 -6.41
CA GLY A 143 4.18 28.63 -7.20
C GLY A 143 3.81 27.77 -8.41
N GLU A 144 4.23 26.50 -8.46
CA GLU A 144 4.02 25.59 -9.58
C GLU A 144 2.90 24.60 -9.28
N THR A 145 2.09 24.27 -10.30
CA THR A 145 1.17 23.12 -10.24
C THR A 145 1.88 21.90 -10.78
N ILE A 146 2.03 20.91 -9.93
CA ILE A 146 2.63 19.62 -10.28
C ILE A 146 1.52 18.70 -10.78
N LYS A 147 1.64 18.24 -12.02
CA LYS A 147 0.68 17.33 -12.67
C LYS A 147 1.34 15.98 -12.95
N ALA A 148 0.57 14.91 -12.80
CA ALA A 148 1.06 13.59 -13.15
C ALA A 148 1.35 13.49 -14.65
N LYS A 149 2.61 13.19 -15.00
CA LYS A 149 3.04 12.96 -16.38
C LYS A 149 2.37 11.72 -16.98
N LYS A 150 2.25 10.68 -16.15
CA LYS A 150 1.48 9.46 -16.40
C LYS A 150 0.64 9.16 -15.16
N ARG A 151 -0.62 8.79 -15.37
CA ARG A 151 -1.50 8.45 -14.25
C ARG A 151 -1.00 7.18 -13.56
N PRO A 152 -0.61 7.22 -12.28
CA PRO A 152 -0.16 6.05 -11.57
C PRO A 152 -1.32 5.07 -11.34
N LEU A 153 -1.03 3.78 -11.28
CA LEU A 153 -1.94 2.76 -10.78
C LEU A 153 -1.88 2.81 -9.24
N ILE A 154 -2.97 3.25 -8.60
CA ILE A 154 -2.98 3.46 -7.15
C ILE A 154 -3.65 2.27 -6.47
N ILE A 155 -2.92 1.61 -5.57
CA ILE A 155 -3.40 0.55 -4.70
C ILE A 155 -3.30 1.04 -3.26
N ILE A 156 -4.40 0.93 -2.52
CA ILE A 156 -4.53 1.41 -1.15
C ILE A 156 -4.89 0.23 -0.28
N THR A 157 -4.17 0.00 0.80
CA THR A 157 -4.49 -1.08 1.74
C THR A 157 -5.08 -0.55 3.05
N SER A 158 -5.93 -1.35 3.68
CA SER A 158 -6.52 -1.08 4.98
C SER A 158 -6.72 -2.38 5.75
N ASN A 159 -6.36 -2.38 7.03
CA ASN A 159 -6.60 -3.50 7.96
C ASN A 159 -7.99 -3.44 8.62
N ASN A 160 -8.83 -2.50 8.21
CA ASN A 160 -10.16 -2.27 8.78
C ASN A 160 -10.13 -1.86 10.26
N GLU A 161 -9.05 -1.17 10.68
CA GLU A 161 -8.95 -0.63 12.04
C GLU A 161 -9.85 0.59 12.24
N LYS A 162 -10.01 1.41 11.18
CA LYS A 162 -10.91 2.56 11.14
C LYS A 162 -11.75 2.55 9.87
N GLU A 163 -12.94 3.14 9.93
CA GLU A 163 -13.76 3.35 8.74
C GLU A 163 -13.19 4.46 7.88
N LEU A 164 -13.20 4.23 6.56
CA LEU A 164 -12.79 5.24 5.60
C LEU A 164 -13.99 6.11 5.22
N PRO A 165 -13.80 7.43 4.98
CA PRO A 165 -14.89 8.32 4.61
C PRO A 165 -15.61 7.90 3.33
N ASP A 166 -16.93 8.01 3.30
CA ASP A 166 -17.77 7.66 2.14
C ASP A 166 -17.36 8.42 0.87
N ALA A 167 -16.96 9.69 1.03
CA ALA A 167 -16.50 10.51 -0.08
C ALA A 167 -15.25 9.92 -0.77
N PHE A 168 -14.36 9.31 0.01
CA PHE A 168 -13.18 8.61 -0.48
C PHE A 168 -13.54 7.29 -1.14
N LEU A 169 -14.39 6.48 -0.49
CA LEU A 169 -14.81 5.17 -0.99
C LEU A 169 -15.49 5.26 -2.37
N ARG A 170 -16.33 6.28 -2.60
CA ARG A 170 -17.04 6.48 -3.88
C ARG A 170 -16.13 6.74 -5.08
N ARG A 171 -14.88 7.14 -4.84
CA ARG A 171 -13.90 7.45 -5.90
C ARG A 171 -13.00 6.28 -6.23
N CYS A 172 -13.05 5.21 -5.43
CA CYS A 172 -12.19 4.06 -5.53
C CYS A 172 -12.99 2.80 -5.92
N PHE A 173 -12.34 1.85 -6.55
CA PHE A 173 -12.79 0.48 -6.51
C PHE A 173 -12.53 -0.09 -5.13
N PHE A 174 -13.37 -1.00 -4.69
CA PHE A 174 -13.28 -1.63 -3.39
C PHE A 174 -13.27 -3.13 -3.54
N HIS A 175 -12.32 -3.78 -2.88
CA HIS A 175 -12.30 -5.24 -2.75
C HIS A 175 -11.94 -5.64 -1.32
N TYR A 176 -12.68 -6.60 -0.79
CA TYR A 176 -12.39 -7.19 0.52
C TYR A 176 -11.75 -8.56 0.35
N ILE A 177 -10.49 -8.70 0.75
CA ILE A 177 -9.81 -9.99 0.80
C ILE A 177 -10.29 -10.75 2.04
N GLN A 178 -11.09 -11.77 1.83
CA GLN A 178 -11.49 -12.67 2.89
C GLN A 178 -10.28 -13.49 3.36
N PHE A 179 -10.26 -13.80 4.64
CA PHE A 179 -9.25 -14.70 5.16
C PHE A 179 -9.36 -16.04 4.42
N PRO A 180 -8.25 -16.59 3.86
CA PRO A 180 -8.32 -17.76 3.03
C PRO A 180 -8.89 -18.97 3.78
N ASP A 181 -9.73 -19.72 3.12
CA ASP A 181 -10.19 -21.01 3.60
C ASP A 181 -9.06 -22.04 3.61
N ARG A 182 -9.32 -23.23 4.14
CA ARG A 182 -8.30 -24.28 4.25
C ARG A 182 -7.68 -24.66 2.90
N GLY A 183 -8.51 -24.79 1.87
CA GLY A 183 -8.04 -25.21 0.55
C GLY A 183 -7.13 -24.15 -0.10
N THR A 184 -7.55 -22.89 -0.04
CA THR A 184 -6.75 -21.75 -0.49
C THR A 184 -5.45 -21.63 0.30
N MET A 185 -5.50 -21.84 1.63
CA MET A 185 -4.33 -21.81 2.50
C MET A 185 -3.33 -22.91 2.15
N GLU A 186 -3.79 -24.13 1.85
CA GLU A 186 -2.91 -25.21 1.35
C GLU A 186 -2.22 -24.83 0.04
N GLY A 187 -2.95 -24.14 -0.85
CA GLY A 187 -2.41 -23.60 -2.10
C GLY A 187 -1.31 -22.58 -1.84
N ILE A 188 -1.57 -21.62 -0.95
CA ILE A 188 -0.60 -20.57 -0.56
C ILE A 188 0.66 -21.20 0.04
N VAL A 189 0.50 -22.13 0.99
CA VAL A 189 1.65 -22.83 1.61
C VAL A 189 2.49 -23.57 0.58
N LYS A 190 1.87 -24.23 -0.40
CA LYS A 190 2.59 -24.92 -1.49
C LYS A 190 3.38 -23.96 -2.38
N VAL A 191 2.86 -22.76 -2.62
CA VAL A 191 3.55 -21.74 -3.41
C VAL A 191 4.82 -21.27 -2.69
N HIS A 192 4.72 -20.96 -1.39
CA HIS A 192 5.86 -20.45 -0.61
C HIS A 192 6.82 -21.56 -0.17
N TYR A 193 6.33 -22.78 0.07
CA TYR A 193 7.11 -23.92 0.55
C TYR A 193 6.91 -25.17 -0.32
N PRO A 194 7.38 -25.19 -1.57
CA PRO A 194 7.08 -26.28 -2.51
C PRO A 194 7.62 -27.65 -2.10
N LYS A 195 8.62 -27.71 -1.19
CA LYS A 195 9.24 -28.95 -0.70
C LYS A 195 8.69 -29.44 0.64
N ILE A 196 7.68 -28.76 1.22
CA ILE A 196 7.13 -29.13 2.53
C ILE A 196 6.40 -30.49 2.47
N LYS A 197 6.53 -31.29 3.54
CA LYS A 197 5.82 -32.57 3.63
C LYS A 197 4.32 -32.38 3.82
N LYS A 198 3.51 -33.09 3.02
CA LYS A 198 2.03 -32.97 3.03
C LYS A 198 1.40 -33.19 4.43
N ASN A 199 1.91 -34.18 5.19
CA ASN A 199 1.41 -34.45 6.54
C ASN A 199 1.66 -33.29 7.49
N LEU A 200 2.86 -32.68 7.41
CA LEU A 200 3.17 -31.51 8.23
C LEU A 200 2.25 -30.33 7.91
N VAL A 201 1.97 -30.06 6.62
CA VAL A 201 1.02 -29.01 6.22
C VAL A 201 -0.37 -29.29 6.80
N LYS A 202 -0.83 -30.54 6.71
CA LYS A 202 -2.14 -30.93 7.21
C LYS A 202 -2.24 -30.67 8.70
N ASP A 203 -1.30 -31.19 9.49
CA ASP A 203 -1.30 -31.09 10.96
C ASP A 203 -1.18 -29.63 11.43
N ALA A 204 -0.30 -28.84 10.76
CA ALA A 204 -0.13 -27.43 11.04
C ALA A 204 -1.39 -26.63 10.74
N LEU A 205 -2.07 -26.88 9.61
CA LEU A 205 -3.31 -26.20 9.25
C LEU A 205 -4.48 -26.62 10.15
N ASP A 206 -4.55 -27.89 10.59
CA ASP A 206 -5.55 -28.35 11.57
C ASP A 206 -5.41 -27.54 12.84
N LEU A 207 -4.22 -27.47 13.42
CA LEU A 207 -3.95 -26.70 14.63
C LEU A 207 -4.24 -25.20 14.43
N PHE A 208 -3.80 -24.64 13.30
CA PHE A 208 -3.98 -23.22 12.97
C PHE A 208 -5.46 -22.82 12.94
N PHE A 209 -6.29 -23.59 12.20
CA PHE A 209 -7.73 -23.31 12.10
C PHE A 209 -8.48 -23.58 13.40
N ASP A 210 -8.05 -24.56 14.20
CA ASP A 210 -8.65 -24.83 15.51
C ASP A 210 -8.37 -23.68 16.49
N ILE A 211 -7.13 -23.15 16.52
CA ILE A 211 -6.80 -21.96 17.30
C ILE A 211 -7.67 -20.77 16.86
N ARG A 212 -7.84 -20.54 15.55
CA ARG A 212 -8.65 -19.42 15.04
C ARG A 212 -10.14 -19.50 15.43
N LYS A 213 -10.65 -20.69 15.71
CA LYS A 213 -12.05 -20.90 16.15
C LYS A 213 -12.27 -20.60 17.63
N ILE A 214 -11.22 -20.44 18.43
CA ILE A 214 -11.34 -20.20 19.88
C ILE A 214 -12.08 -18.87 20.11
N PRO A 215 -13.25 -18.87 20.79
CA PRO A 215 -13.98 -17.65 21.08
C PRO A 215 -13.20 -16.71 21.99
N GLY A 216 -13.32 -15.37 21.76
CA GLY A 216 -12.70 -14.37 22.63
C GLY A 216 -11.21 -14.13 22.39
N MET A 217 -10.59 -14.76 21.42
CA MET A 217 -9.20 -14.50 21.06
C MET A 217 -9.05 -13.10 20.46
N LYS A 218 -8.31 -12.21 21.14
CA LYS A 218 -8.11 -10.81 20.72
C LYS A 218 -7.28 -10.70 19.43
N LYS A 219 -6.28 -11.58 19.23
CA LYS A 219 -5.48 -11.65 18.01
C LYS A 219 -5.55 -13.07 17.48
N LYS A 220 -6.19 -13.23 16.34
CA LYS A 220 -6.22 -14.52 15.63
C LYS A 220 -4.90 -14.73 14.90
N PRO A 221 -4.35 -15.96 14.86
CA PRO A 221 -3.14 -16.25 14.11
C PRO A 221 -3.35 -15.90 12.63
N CYS A 222 -2.34 -15.31 12.00
CA CYS A 222 -2.31 -14.96 10.58
C CYS A 222 -1.04 -15.52 9.92
N LEU A 223 -0.97 -15.44 8.58
CA LEU A 223 0.15 -16.01 7.82
C LEU A 223 1.51 -15.35 8.13
N LEU A 224 1.51 -14.07 8.53
CA LEU A 224 2.74 -13.33 8.83
C LEU A 224 3.40 -13.79 10.15
N TYR A 225 2.60 -14.09 11.17
CA TYR A 225 3.15 -14.47 12.50
C TYR A 225 3.77 -15.86 12.56
N THR A 226 3.63 -16.67 11.50
CA THR A 226 4.30 -17.98 11.44
C THR A 226 5.74 -17.88 10.96
N SER A 227 6.14 -16.81 10.29
CA SER A 227 7.53 -16.56 9.88
C SER A 227 8.31 -15.75 10.92
N ASP A 228 7.69 -14.73 11.51
CA ASP A 228 8.36 -13.85 12.48
C ASP A 228 8.52 -14.47 13.87
N ALA A 229 7.63 -15.40 14.25
CA ALA A 229 7.77 -16.12 15.53
C ALA A 229 9.02 -17.01 15.62
N ALA A 230 9.66 -17.30 14.48
CA ALA A 230 10.93 -18.02 14.45
C ALA A 230 12.13 -17.09 14.71
N ASP A 231 12.01 -15.81 14.34
CA ASP A 231 13.08 -14.81 14.50
C ASP A 231 13.07 -14.18 15.90
N ASP A 232 11.91 -14.04 16.54
CA ASP A 232 11.77 -13.53 17.91
C ASP A 232 12.23 -14.53 19.00
N LEU A 233 12.41 -15.80 18.65
CA LEU A 233 12.95 -16.83 19.57
C LEU A 233 14.48 -16.94 19.54
N LEU A 234 15.15 -16.15 18.72
CA LEU A 234 16.61 -16.12 18.56
C LEU A 234 17.28 -14.85 19.13
N CYS A 235 16.53 -14.01 19.88
CA CYS A 235 17.07 -12.86 20.61
C CYS A 235 17.02 -13.08 22.12
#